data_1900330f369a4793c2195acb8b1ebe77
#
_entry.id   1900330f369a4793c2195acb8b1ebe77
#
_cell.length_a   1.000
_cell.length_b   1.000
_cell.length_c   1.000
_cell.angle_alpha   90.00
_cell.angle_beta   90.00
_cell.angle_gamma   90.00
#
_symmetry.space_group_name_H-M   'P 1'
#
loop_
_entity.id
_entity.type
_entity.pdbx_description
1 polymer ?
#
loop_
_entity_poly.entity_id
_entity_poly.type
_entity_poly.pdbx_seq_one_letter_code
_entity_poly.pdbx_strand_id
1 'polypeptide(L)'
;ITTFVPTDTADAVREAMASAGAGRIGNYESCSFSFAGEGRFRGNDESHPVIGEAGTLTVVPEVAVNVIVDGAHKQAVINAMKEAHPYEEVAYEVFTLHEPNVGRTLGRIGELPETMDFESFREHLQESLPHANLRFGGIKKDSIKTIALCSGGGAEFIKNAVKADAY
;
A
#
# COMPACT_ATOMS: atom_id res chain seq x y z
N ILE A 1 -7.03 6.13 -5.11
CA ILE A 1 -7.07 7.60 -5.24
C ILE A 1 -7.44 7.93 -6.66
N THR A 2 -8.38 8.84 -6.84
CA THR A 2 -8.73 9.43 -8.14
C THR A 2 -8.53 10.93 -8.06
N THR A 3 -7.91 11.53 -9.07
CA THR A 3 -7.82 13.00 -9.24
C THR A 3 -8.18 13.40 -10.66
N PHE A 4 -8.58 14.64 -10.86
CA PHE A 4 -9.04 15.18 -12.14
C PHE A 4 -8.06 16.25 -12.60
N VAL A 5 -7.41 16.02 -13.72
CA VAL A 5 -6.21 16.78 -14.14
C VAL A 5 -6.39 17.28 -15.57
N PRO A 6 -6.04 18.55 -15.88
CA PRO A 6 -5.97 19.00 -17.27
C PRO A 6 -5.13 18.03 -18.12
N THR A 7 -5.59 17.78 -19.35
CA THR A 7 -5.03 16.70 -20.19
C THR A 7 -3.52 16.84 -20.44
N ASP A 8 -3.04 18.06 -20.54
CA ASP A 8 -1.62 18.39 -20.82
C ASP A 8 -0.69 18.20 -19.63
N THR A 9 -1.21 18.18 -18.41
CA THR A 9 -0.43 17.99 -17.17
C THR A 9 -0.62 16.61 -16.52
N ALA A 10 -1.49 15.77 -17.08
CA ALA A 10 -1.87 14.49 -16.50
C ALA A 10 -0.69 13.52 -16.33
N ASP A 11 0.27 13.52 -17.25
CA ASP A 11 1.44 12.63 -17.18
C ASP A 11 2.39 13.01 -16.03
N ALA A 12 2.60 14.30 -15.81
CA ALA A 12 3.42 14.81 -14.71
C ALA A 12 2.81 14.42 -13.34
N VAL A 13 1.50 14.55 -13.20
CA VAL A 13 0.78 14.15 -11.97
C VAL A 13 0.87 12.62 -11.75
N ARG A 14 0.70 11.80 -12.81
CA ARG A 14 0.86 10.34 -12.72
C ARG A 14 2.26 9.96 -12.23
N GLU A 15 3.29 10.56 -12.81
CA GLU A 15 4.67 10.26 -12.46
C GLU A 15 4.98 10.65 -11.02
N ALA A 16 4.51 11.80 -10.55
CA ALA A 16 4.65 12.22 -9.17
C ALA A 16 3.97 11.23 -8.20
N MET A 17 2.75 10.81 -8.52
CA MET A 17 2.03 9.82 -7.70
C MET A 17 2.74 8.46 -7.69
N ALA A 18 3.22 7.99 -8.84
CA ALA A 18 3.94 6.72 -8.96
C ALA A 18 5.26 6.75 -8.16
N SER A 19 6.03 7.83 -8.27
CA SER A 19 7.28 8.04 -7.53
C SER A 19 7.06 8.04 -6.01
N ALA A 20 5.90 8.51 -5.55
CA ALA A 20 5.50 8.47 -4.14
C ALA A 20 4.95 7.10 -3.67
N GLY A 21 4.89 6.10 -4.57
CA GLY A 21 4.52 4.72 -4.25
C GLY A 21 3.13 4.29 -4.69
N ALA A 22 2.44 5.07 -5.55
CA ALA A 22 1.20 4.65 -6.16
C ALA A 22 1.40 3.62 -7.29
N GLY A 23 0.35 2.87 -7.60
CA GLY A 23 0.30 2.00 -8.78
C GLY A 23 1.15 0.74 -8.68
N ARG A 24 1.36 0.18 -7.50
CA ARG A 24 2.06 -1.11 -7.33
C ARG A 24 1.06 -2.25 -7.25
N ILE A 25 1.12 -3.17 -8.19
CA ILE A 25 0.25 -4.36 -8.27
C ILE A 25 1.11 -5.58 -8.58
N GLY A 26 1.39 -6.40 -7.58
CA GLY A 26 2.29 -7.56 -7.73
C GLY A 26 3.68 -7.10 -8.19
N ASN A 27 4.10 -7.56 -9.36
CA ASN A 27 5.40 -7.23 -9.98
C ASN A 27 5.34 -6.04 -10.94
N TYR A 28 4.21 -5.31 -10.98
CA TYR A 28 4.04 -4.14 -11.86
C TYR A 28 4.08 -2.85 -11.05
N GLU A 29 4.70 -1.82 -11.65
CA GLU A 29 4.79 -0.48 -11.09
C GLU A 29 4.08 0.53 -11.98
N SER A 30 3.82 1.72 -11.45
CA SER A 30 3.20 2.85 -12.17
C SER A 30 1.85 2.52 -12.81
N CYS A 31 1.14 1.51 -12.28
CA CYS A 31 -0.18 1.15 -12.77
C CYS A 31 -1.17 2.26 -12.50
N SER A 32 -1.81 2.75 -13.54
CA SER A 32 -2.90 3.71 -13.46
C SER A 32 -3.95 3.40 -14.51
N PHE A 33 -5.17 3.84 -14.26
CA PHE A 33 -6.22 3.83 -15.26
C PHE A 33 -6.76 5.25 -15.43
N SER A 34 -7.02 5.66 -16.66
CA SER A 34 -7.48 7.02 -16.94
C SER A 34 -8.62 7.03 -17.94
N PHE A 35 -9.51 7.98 -17.78
CA PHE A 35 -10.57 8.27 -18.74
C PHE A 35 -10.75 9.79 -18.91
N ALA A 36 -11.04 10.21 -20.13
CA ALA A 36 -11.26 11.60 -20.47
C ALA A 36 -12.64 12.08 -20.01
N GLY A 37 -12.71 13.33 -19.61
CA GLY A 37 -13.94 13.99 -19.19
C GLY A 37 -13.85 15.51 -19.32
N GLU A 38 -14.81 16.17 -18.73
CA GLU A 38 -14.85 17.62 -18.61
C GLU A 38 -14.93 18.03 -17.14
N GLY A 39 -13.97 18.83 -16.67
CA GLY A 39 -14.05 19.56 -15.43
C GLY A 39 -14.89 20.82 -15.60
N ARG A 40 -15.72 21.14 -14.58
CA ARG A 40 -16.52 22.37 -14.57
C ARG A 40 -16.42 23.01 -13.21
N PHE A 41 -16.02 24.28 -13.20
CA PHE A 41 -15.90 25.03 -11.96
C PHE A 41 -16.19 26.53 -12.16
N ARG A 42 -16.50 27.19 -11.06
CA ARG A 42 -16.62 28.66 -10.98
C ARG A 42 -15.94 29.09 -9.69
N GLY A 43 -14.85 29.81 -9.81
CA GLY A 43 -14.21 30.46 -8.66
C GLY A 43 -15.03 31.66 -8.15
N ASN A 44 -14.91 31.97 -6.88
CA ASN A 44 -15.40 33.23 -6.31
C ASN A 44 -14.37 34.35 -6.49
N ASP A 45 -14.67 35.55 -5.99
CA ASP A 45 -13.80 36.73 -6.12
C ASP A 45 -12.44 36.61 -5.40
N GLU A 46 -12.30 35.64 -4.48
CA GLU A 46 -11.08 35.37 -3.74
C GLU A 46 -10.21 34.28 -4.40
N SER A 47 -10.71 33.59 -5.44
CA SER A 47 -9.99 32.55 -6.16
C SER A 47 -9.02 33.13 -7.18
N HIS A 48 -7.92 32.40 -7.41
CA HIS A 48 -6.90 32.73 -8.41
C HIS A 48 -6.74 31.56 -9.40
N PRO A 49 -7.75 31.32 -10.26
CA PRO A 49 -7.74 30.14 -11.11
C PRO A 49 -6.62 30.21 -12.13
N VAL A 50 -5.88 29.09 -12.29
CA VAL A 50 -4.83 28.96 -13.33
C VAL A 50 -5.45 28.90 -14.73
N ILE A 51 -6.68 28.39 -14.85
CA ILE A 51 -7.46 28.34 -16.10
C ILE A 51 -8.80 28.99 -15.86
N GLY A 52 -9.20 29.89 -16.76
CA GLY A 52 -10.46 30.62 -16.66
C GLY A 52 -10.36 31.91 -15.82
N GLU A 53 -11.51 32.49 -15.47
CA GLU A 53 -11.60 33.73 -14.70
C GLU A 53 -12.53 33.55 -13.50
N ALA A 54 -12.23 34.24 -12.40
CA ALA A 54 -13.09 34.27 -11.22
C ALA A 54 -14.52 34.77 -11.60
N GLY A 55 -15.54 34.20 -10.99
CA GLY A 55 -16.94 34.51 -11.26
C GLY A 55 -17.53 33.88 -12.53
N THR A 56 -16.70 33.32 -13.42
CA THR A 56 -17.15 32.75 -14.71
C THR A 56 -17.16 31.23 -14.61
N LEU A 57 -18.19 30.57 -15.17
CA LEU A 57 -18.22 29.10 -15.30
C LEU A 57 -17.23 28.69 -16.39
N THR A 58 -16.21 27.99 -15.97
CA THR A 58 -15.15 27.46 -16.84
C THR A 58 -15.37 25.98 -17.09
N VAL A 59 -15.11 25.53 -18.33
CA VAL A 59 -15.14 24.10 -18.72
C VAL A 59 -13.79 23.76 -19.30
N VAL A 60 -13.17 22.70 -18.76
CA VAL A 60 -11.83 22.28 -19.14
C VAL A 60 -11.83 20.79 -19.51
N PRO A 61 -11.19 20.38 -20.61
CA PRO A 61 -10.92 18.99 -20.88
C PRO A 61 -9.98 18.42 -19.82
N GLU A 62 -10.43 17.43 -19.09
CA GLU A 62 -9.68 16.80 -18.00
C GLU A 62 -9.58 15.29 -18.18
N VAL A 63 -8.60 14.70 -17.52
CA VAL A 63 -8.41 13.26 -17.39
C VAL A 63 -8.59 12.89 -15.92
N ALA A 64 -9.52 12.00 -15.65
CA ALA A 64 -9.57 11.32 -14.36
C ALA A 64 -8.45 10.29 -14.30
N VAL A 65 -7.50 10.51 -13.40
CA VAL A 65 -6.37 9.58 -13.12
C VAL A 65 -6.70 8.77 -11.88
N ASN A 66 -6.79 7.47 -12.04
CA ASN A 66 -7.11 6.52 -10.99
C ASN A 66 -5.91 5.62 -10.69
N VAL A 67 -5.49 5.54 -9.43
CA VAL A 67 -4.35 4.72 -8.98
C VAL A 67 -4.70 3.93 -7.73
N ILE A 68 -4.12 2.74 -7.61
CA ILE A 68 -4.11 1.96 -6.37
C ILE A 68 -2.95 2.44 -5.50
N VAL A 69 -3.19 2.51 -4.19
CA VAL A 69 -2.19 2.95 -3.20
C VAL A 69 -2.30 2.11 -1.94
N ASP A 70 -1.18 1.59 -1.46
CA ASP A 70 -1.11 1.00 -0.12
C ASP A 70 -1.37 2.07 0.95
N GLY A 71 -2.09 1.70 2.01
CA GLY A 71 -2.44 2.62 3.10
C GLY A 71 -1.23 3.32 3.73
N ALA A 72 -0.06 2.67 3.77
CA ALA A 72 1.17 3.25 4.29
C ALA A 72 1.70 4.42 3.44
N HIS A 73 1.45 4.40 2.12
CA HIS A 73 1.92 5.44 1.19
C HIS A 73 0.86 6.50 0.89
N LYS A 74 -0.38 6.33 1.38
CA LYS A 74 -1.52 7.20 1.04
C LYS A 74 -1.21 8.69 1.16
N GLN A 75 -0.67 9.12 2.30
CA GLN A 75 -0.44 10.55 2.54
C GLN A 75 0.69 11.11 1.65
N ALA A 76 1.75 10.34 1.44
CA ALA A 76 2.86 10.72 0.56
C ALA A 76 2.38 10.91 -0.89
N VAL A 77 1.54 9.99 -1.37
CA VAL A 77 0.96 10.06 -2.73
C VAL A 77 0.02 11.27 -2.87
N ILE A 78 -0.83 11.55 -1.86
CA ILE A 78 -1.71 12.73 -1.88
C ILE A 78 -0.89 14.02 -1.92
N ASN A 79 0.18 14.11 -1.15
CA ASN A 79 1.03 15.29 -1.13
C ASN A 79 1.73 15.50 -2.48
N ALA A 80 2.34 14.44 -3.04
CA ALA A 80 3.00 14.49 -4.34
C ALA A 80 2.02 14.84 -5.48
N MET A 81 0.80 14.30 -5.42
CA MET A 81 -0.27 14.64 -6.36
C MET A 81 -0.60 16.14 -6.29
N LYS A 82 -0.82 16.69 -5.09
CA LYS A 82 -1.15 18.10 -4.90
C LYS A 82 -0.03 19.03 -5.35
N GLU A 83 1.22 18.66 -5.09
CA GLU A 83 2.39 19.45 -5.48
C GLU A 83 2.58 19.51 -7.01
N ALA A 84 2.29 18.40 -7.70
CA ALA A 84 2.41 18.30 -9.16
C ALA A 84 1.19 18.85 -9.91
N HIS A 85 0.05 19.02 -9.23
CA HIS A 85 -1.19 19.46 -9.83
C HIS A 85 -1.18 20.96 -10.13
N PRO A 86 -1.64 21.41 -11.32
CA PRO A 86 -1.60 22.83 -11.68
C PRO A 86 -2.60 23.70 -10.93
N TYR A 87 -3.67 23.11 -10.35
CA TYR A 87 -4.72 23.89 -9.69
C TYR A 87 -4.36 24.27 -8.25
N GLU A 88 -4.79 25.44 -7.80
CA GLU A 88 -4.63 25.88 -6.41
C GLU A 88 -5.44 25.02 -5.44
N GLU A 89 -6.63 24.60 -5.85
CA GLU A 89 -7.49 23.67 -5.10
C GLU A 89 -7.70 22.39 -5.92
N VAL A 90 -7.15 21.29 -5.42
CA VAL A 90 -7.16 20.02 -6.14
C VAL A 90 -8.37 19.17 -5.77
N ALA A 91 -9.19 18.85 -6.74
CA ALA A 91 -10.27 17.89 -6.60
C ALA A 91 -9.72 16.46 -6.65
N TYR A 92 -9.95 15.68 -5.59
CA TYR A 92 -9.57 14.28 -5.56
C TYR A 92 -10.49 13.47 -4.63
N GLU A 93 -10.51 12.16 -4.85
CA GLU A 93 -11.30 11.21 -4.09
C GLU A 93 -10.41 10.09 -3.56
N VAL A 94 -10.72 9.60 -2.37
CA VAL A 94 -10.03 8.46 -1.77
C VAL A 94 -11.07 7.41 -1.39
N PHE A 95 -11.05 6.28 -2.10
CA PHE A 95 -11.90 5.14 -1.77
C PHE A 95 -11.08 4.06 -1.09
N THR A 96 -11.59 3.55 0.02
CA THR A 96 -11.04 2.34 0.63
C THR A 96 -11.61 1.15 -0.12
N LEU A 97 -10.74 0.40 -0.79
CA LEU A 97 -11.11 -0.83 -1.46
C LEU A 97 -11.25 -1.94 -0.41
N HIS A 98 -12.36 -2.65 -0.44
CA HIS A 98 -12.56 -3.83 0.35
C HIS A 98 -11.99 -5.03 -0.40
N GLU A 99 -10.69 -5.28 -0.23
CA GLU A 99 -10.11 -6.52 -0.75
C GLU A 99 -10.40 -7.66 0.21
N PRO A 100 -10.87 -8.82 -0.29
CA PRO A 100 -10.90 -10.02 0.51
C PRO A 100 -9.46 -10.42 0.84
N ASN A 101 -8.99 -10.05 2.01
CA ASN A 101 -7.77 -10.52 2.72
C ASN A 101 -6.62 -11.09 1.87
N VAL A 102 -6.33 -10.54 0.69
CA VAL A 102 -5.15 -10.90 -0.09
C VAL A 102 -3.93 -10.34 0.64
N GLY A 103 -3.21 -11.21 1.34
CA GLY A 103 -1.99 -10.88 2.08
C GLY A 103 -2.14 -10.52 3.56
N ARG A 104 -3.36 -10.42 4.13
CA ARG A 104 -3.58 -10.36 5.58
C ARG A 104 -3.99 -11.72 6.13
N THR A 105 -3.11 -12.69 6.00
CA THR A 105 -3.27 -13.97 6.70
C THR A 105 -3.01 -13.78 8.19
N LEU A 106 -3.69 -14.54 9.05
CA LEU A 106 -3.45 -14.56 10.50
C LEU A 106 -2.03 -15.00 10.83
N GLY A 107 -1.37 -15.74 9.91
CA GLY A 107 0.00 -16.20 10.02
C GLY A 107 0.99 -15.40 9.15
N ARG A 108 2.26 -15.58 9.45
CA ARG A 108 3.40 -15.09 8.68
C ARG A 108 4.39 -16.22 8.47
N ILE A 109 5.07 -16.21 7.33
CA ILE A 109 6.26 -17.02 7.06
C ILE A 109 7.39 -16.04 6.79
N GLY A 110 8.52 -16.25 7.43
CA GLY A 110 9.71 -15.41 7.29
C GLY A 110 10.98 -16.23 7.46
N GLU A 111 12.11 -15.59 7.21
CA GLU A 111 13.43 -16.19 7.39
C GLU A 111 14.17 -15.49 8.52
N LEU A 112 14.88 -16.29 9.33
CA LEU A 112 15.84 -15.75 10.29
C LEU A 112 17.01 -15.09 9.55
N PRO A 113 17.61 -14.02 10.10
CA PRO A 113 18.83 -13.44 9.54
C PRO A 113 19.93 -14.47 9.32
N GLU A 114 20.13 -15.33 10.32
CA GLU A 114 21.08 -16.45 10.30
C GLU A 114 20.37 -17.76 10.60
N THR A 115 20.94 -18.85 10.07
CA THR A 115 20.46 -20.19 10.37
C THR A 115 20.86 -20.57 11.80
N MET A 116 19.93 -21.13 12.56
CA MET A 116 20.14 -21.56 13.94
C MET A 116 19.95 -23.07 14.09
N ASP A 117 20.67 -23.68 15.02
CA ASP A 117 20.30 -25.00 15.52
C ASP A 117 19.09 -24.92 16.47
N PHE A 118 18.53 -26.05 16.84
CA PHE A 118 17.32 -26.08 17.66
C PHE A 118 17.50 -25.42 19.04
N GLU A 119 18.65 -25.61 19.70
CA GLU A 119 18.87 -25.07 21.05
C GLU A 119 19.04 -23.54 21.00
N SER A 120 19.82 -23.05 20.06
CA SER A 120 19.99 -21.62 19.82
C SER A 120 18.64 -20.94 19.44
N PHE A 121 17.84 -21.60 18.62
CA PHE A 121 16.51 -21.13 18.29
C PHE A 121 15.56 -21.10 19.50
N ARG A 122 15.60 -22.13 20.35
CA ARG A 122 14.82 -22.19 21.59
C ARG A 122 15.19 -21.06 22.54
N GLU A 123 16.48 -20.77 22.70
CA GLU A 123 16.98 -19.67 23.53
C GLU A 123 16.52 -18.32 22.98
N HIS A 124 16.65 -18.11 21.67
CA HIS A 124 16.17 -16.92 20.98
C HIS A 124 14.67 -16.67 21.19
N LEU A 125 13.84 -17.73 21.13
CA LEU A 125 12.41 -17.62 21.42
C LEU A 125 12.15 -17.26 22.88
N GLN A 126 12.90 -17.85 23.83
CA GLN A 126 12.75 -17.57 25.26
C GLN A 126 13.10 -16.12 25.59
N GLU A 127 14.12 -15.56 24.96
CA GLU A 127 14.50 -14.15 25.09
C GLU A 127 13.47 -13.21 24.46
N SER A 128 12.98 -13.55 23.27
CA SER A 128 11.99 -12.75 22.54
C SER A 128 10.60 -12.79 23.18
N LEU A 129 10.28 -13.88 23.90
CA LEU A 129 8.98 -14.13 24.53
C LEU A 129 9.15 -14.49 26.02
N PRO A 130 9.65 -13.58 26.86
CA PRO A 130 10.09 -13.92 28.22
C PRO A 130 8.99 -14.42 29.16
N HIS A 131 7.73 -14.17 28.82
CA HIS A 131 6.57 -14.61 29.61
C HIS A 131 5.82 -15.80 29.01
N ALA A 132 6.29 -16.34 27.87
CA ALA A 132 5.64 -17.46 27.21
C ALA A 132 6.02 -18.79 27.84
N ASN A 133 5.02 -19.65 28.05
CA ASN A 133 5.24 -21.05 28.42
C ASN A 133 5.42 -21.86 27.12
N LEU A 134 6.64 -21.94 26.64
CA LEU A 134 6.98 -22.58 25.37
C LEU A 134 6.82 -24.10 25.47
N ARG A 135 6.14 -24.69 24.48
CA ARG A 135 6.01 -26.12 24.29
C ARG A 135 6.54 -26.48 22.91
N PHE A 136 7.32 -27.53 22.83
CA PHE A 136 7.93 -28.01 21.59
C PHE A 136 7.40 -29.40 21.28
N GLY A 137 7.20 -29.69 20.00
CA GLY A 137 6.73 -30.98 19.51
C GLY A 137 7.11 -31.17 18.05
N GLY A 138 7.04 -32.42 17.57
CA GLY A 138 7.37 -32.74 16.19
C GLY A 138 8.80 -33.32 16.04
N ILE A 139 9.31 -33.24 14.82
CA ILE A 139 10.65 -33.74 14.48
C ILE A 139 11.65 -32.61 14.64
N LYS A 140 12.65 -32.82 15.51
CA LYS A 140 13.75 -31.86 15.68
C LYS A 140 14.53 -31.71 14.38
N LYS A 141 14.67 -30.49 13.88
CA LYS A 141 15.56 -30.18 12.75
C LYS A 141 16.91 -29.70 13.25
N ASP A 142 17.97 -30.12 12.57
CA ASP A 142 19.33 -29.70 12.89
C ASP A 142 19.63 -28.25 12.49
N SER A 143 18.78 -27.69 11.59
CA SER A 143 18.97 -26.36 11.03
C SER A 143 17.60 -25.70 10.83
N ILE A 144 17.44 -24.52 11.39
CA ILE A 144 16.21 -23.71 11.31
C ILE A 144 16.55 -22.37 10.66
N LYS A 145 15.92 -22.09 9.54
CA LYS A 145 16.04 -20.86 8.79
C LYS A 145 14.68 -20.21 8.56
N THR A 146 13.70 -21.01 8.14
CA THR A 146 12.37 -20.53 7.80
C THR A 146 11.39 -20.79 8.93
N ILE A 147 10.72 -19.76 9.39
CA ILE A 147 9.75 -19.84 10.48
C ILE A 147 8.38 -19.45 9.96
N ALA A 148 7.36 -20.20 10.33
CA ALA A 148 5.98 -19.79 10.24
C ALA A 148 5.47 -19.47 11.64
N LEU A 149 4.66 -18.43 11.77
CA LEU A 149 4.03 -18.04 13.03
C LEU A 149 2.58 -17.62 12.82
N CYS A 150 1.76 -17.91 13.82
CA CYS A 150 0.37 -17.48 13.85
C CYS A 150 -0.04 -17.17 15.29
N SER A 151 -0.68 -16.03 15.49
CA SER A 151 -1.24 -15.66 16.78
C SER A 151 -2.60 -16.33 17.02
N GLY A 152 -2.93 -16.65 18.28
CA GLY A 152 -4.21 -17.25 18.67
C GLY A 152 -4.33 -18.71 18.25
N GLY A 153 -5.52 -19.12 17.78
CA GLY A 153 -5.84 -20.51 17.44
C GLY A 153 -5.23 -20.97 16.11
N GLY A 154 -3.93 -20.90 15.95
CA GLY A 154 -3.21 -21.16 14.69
C GLY A 154 -3.23 -22.58 14.16
N ALA A 155 -3.75 -23.58 14.90
CA ALA A 155 -3.68 -25.00 14.53
C ALA A 155 -4.26 -25.32 13.14
N GLU A 156 -5.26 -24.59 12.69
CA GLU A 156 -5.87 -24.76 11.35
C GLU A 156 -4.91 -24.35 10.20
N PHE A 157 -3.91 -23.52 10.50
CA PHE A 157 -2.94 -23.02 9.52
C PHE A 157 -1.68 -23.89 9.41
N ILE A 158 -1.56 -24.97 10.19
CA ILE A 158 -0.40 -25.84 10.19
C ILE A 158 -0.08 -26.40 8.79
N LYS A 159 -1.11 -26.65 7.98
CA LYS A 159 -0.95 -27.13 6.60
C LYS A 159 -0.26 -26.09 5.70
N ASN A 160 -0.40 -24.81 6.00
CA ASN A 160 0.24 -23.71 5.27
C ASN A 160 1.71 -23.55 5.71
N ALA A 161 2.02 -23.96 6.94
CA ALA A 161 3.36 -23.89 7.53
C ALA A 161 4.28 -25.05 7.14
N VAL A 162 3.82 -26.06 6.39
CA VAL A 162 4.56 -27.29 6.04
C VAL A 162 5.93 -27.03 5.38
N LYS A 163 6.11 -25.88 4.74
CA LYS A 163 7.38 -25.49 4.10
C LYS A 163 8.35 -24.80 5.06
N ALA A 164 7.92 -24.44 6.26
CA ALA A 164 8.77 -23.82 7.26
C ALA A 164 9.53 -24.89 8.08
N ASP A 165 10.66 -24.49 8.64
CA ASP A 165 11.46 -25.36 9.52
C ASP A 165 10.87 -25.43 10.93
N ALA A 166 10.22 -24.34 11.36
CA ALA A 166 9.48 -24.24 12.61
C ALA A 166 8.14 -23.51 12.42
N TYR A 167 7.15 -23.88 13.28
CA TYR A 167 5.84 -23.24 13.34
C TYR A 167 5.40 -23.04 14.76
#